data_e4be4f1d1000a6cc45dd0395ae91c51a
#
_entry.id   e4be4f1d1000a6cc45dd0395ae91c51a
#
_cell.length_a   1.000
_cell.length_b   1.000
_cell.length_c   1.000
_cell.angle_alpha   90.00
_cell.angle_beta   90.00
_cell.angle_gamma   90.00
#
_symmetry.space_group_name_H-M   'P 1'
#
loop_
_entity.id
_entity.type
_entity.pdbx_description
1 polymer ?
#
loop_
_entity_poly.entity_id
_entity_poly.type
_entity_poly.pdbx_seq_one_letter_code
_entity_poly.pdbx_strand_id
1 'polypeptide(L)'
;MVQRLIAFLLLQWLITAGLALAEPASNSASQPGKPATRIKKTPEASFLDGLNCLKQSDSACAQLALAGIPSQSPYAKLLAGNIAVSAGDFDHAFRLLLPLQAEAGLLPQANASLHRSLALAYDNQADALRALEQRTQAGRFLSDSADIDSNQQHIWQSLSSLTREQLINMRGESYDTTIQGWIDLALAAQNKQSIGDWRKVYPDHPASAALTSQLTAQATNDNKSITKPKGLEGPIALLLPFQAEAFYPTADAIWRGFVAAQTKANDNAEIRIYATQGNEDAIATIYQQAIKEGARYVIGPLTRDEATTLATGRIQVPILALNQPEGAGAVNNFYSLGLSIDAEAAQIAKIARDLGMQTVAIVTGKNPLSVHMTKAFGDAWINGGGQIIAQISVDENTALADFKAQVSAQTADMTLIAGNAEEARALRPYLDTATPTFGFSHIYTGINHEPLDAALLAVRFIDLPWLLNSDDAAFSPYQAAAADLPQGEMQRWFALGVDAYQVLLALTQQPHKSATIHGLTGKIRISEKGEIARELALGRFGADGVVLEKAP
;
A
#
# COMPACT_ATOMS: atom_id res chain seq x y z
N MET A 1 -10.97 -29.62 -7.86
CA MET A 1 -10.83 -30.73 -6.89
C MET A 1 -10.63 -30.23 -5.46
N VAL A 2 -9.92 -29.14 -5.25
CA VAL A 2 -9.72 -28.47 -3.96
C VAL A 2 -11.04 -28.00 -3.29
N GLN A 3 -12.04 -27.57 -4.07
CA GLN A 3 -13.35 -27.15 -3.55
C GLN A 3 -14.17 -28.25 -2.86
N ARG A 4 -13.88 -29.53 -3.10
CA ARG A 4 -14.60 -30.64 -2.44
C ARG A 4 -14.03 -31.01 -1.07
N LEU A 5 -12.78 -30.69 -0.76
CA LEU A 5 -12.18 -30.94 0.55
C LEU A 5 -12.64 -29.94 1.62
N ILE A 6 -12.87 -28.68 1.22
CA ILE A 6 -13.35 -27.62 2.14
C ILE A 6 -14.78 -27.88 2.61
N ALA A 7 -15.63 -28.47 1.77
CA ALA A 7 -17.01 -28.81 2.14
C ALA A 7 -17.10 -29.94 3.17
N PHE A 8 -16.12 -30.82 3.27
CA PHE A 8 -16.13 -31.95 4.19
C PHE A 8 -15.69 -31.62 5.61
N LEU A 9 -14.84 -30.60 5.77
CA LEU A 9 -14.34 -30.16 7.08
C LEU A 9 -15.33 -29.25 7.84
N LEU A 10 -16.23 -28.57 7.15
CA LEU A 10 -17.28 -27.75 7.79
C LEU A 10 -18.45 -28.56 8.32
N LEU A 11 -18.63 -29.81 7.90
CA LEU A 11 -19.76 -30.67 8.32
C LEU A 11 -19.46 -31.49 9.57
N GLN A 12 -18.25 -31.59 10.05
CA GLN A 12 -17.89 -32.36 11.26
C GLN A 12 -17.94 -31.56 12.57
N TRP A 13 -18.18 -30.25 12.55
CA TRP A 13 -18.24 -29.42 13.77
C TRP A 13 -19.64 -29.21 14.34
N LEU A 14 -20.69 -29.82 13.76
CA LEU A 14 -22.08 -29.61 14.15
C LEU A 14 -22.74 -30.79 14.91
N ILE A 15 -21.99 -31.81 15.33
CA ILE A 15 -22.60 -33.02 15.99
C ILE A 15 -21.92 -33.38 17.33
N THR A 16 -21.51 -32.44 18.15
CA THR A 16 -21.17 -32.74 19.56
C THR A 16 -21.63 -31.63 20.50
N ALA A 17 -22.92 -31.34 20.51
CA ALA A 17 -23.59 -30.68 21.62
C ALA A 17 -24.62 -31.67 22.20
N GLY A 18 -24.15 -32.59 23.00
CA GLY A 18 -24.94 -33.60 23.71
C GLY A 18 -25.05 -33.27 25.20
N LEU A 19 -26.25 -32.99 25.61
CA LEU A 19 -26.86 -33.23 26.91
C LEU A 19 -25.94 -33.35 28.15
N ALA A 20 -25.96 -32.33 28.99
CA ALA A 20 -25.68 -32.44 30.41
C ALA A 20 -26.98 -32.15 31.20
N LEU A 21 -27.43 -33.12 31.96
CA LEU A 21 -28.57 -33.10 32.85
C LEU A 21 -28.32 -32.16 34.03
N ALA A 22 -29.29 -31.32 34.35
CA ALA A 22 -29.30 -30.43 35.50
C ALA A 22 -29.79 -31.16 36.76
N GLU A 23 -29.05 -31.03 37.87
CA GLU A 23 -29.59 -31.25 39.23
C GLU A 23 -30.01 -29.91 39.87
N PRO A 24 -31.01 -29.91 40.74
CA PRO A 24 -31.59 -28.66 41.24
C PRO A 24 -30.88 -28.14 42.48
N ALA A 25 -30.44 -26.90 42.47
CA ALA A 25 -30.00 -26.20 43.66
C ALA A 25 -31.04 -25.19 44.11
N SER A 26 -31.22 -25.21 45.42
CA SER A 26 -32.21 -24.58 46.28
C SER A 26 -32.40 -23.06 46.14
N ASN A 27 -33.64 -22.64 46.33
CA ASN A 27 -34.15 -21.30 46.52
C ASN A 27 -33.35 -20.44 47.55
N SER A 28 -32.89 -19.28 47.09
CA SER A 28 -32.87 -18.09 47.94
C SER A 28 -33.46 -16.91 47.12
N ALA A 29 -34.59 -16.42 47.57
CA ALA A 29 -35.28 -15.31 46.95
C ALA A 29 -34.49 -14.01 47.15
N SER A 30 -33.96 -13.49 46.05
CA SER A 30 -33.52 -12.11 45.95
C SER A 30 -34.50 -11.33 45.06
N GLN A 31 -34.97 -10.22 45.57
CA GLN A 31 -35.94 -9.31 44.98
C GLN A 31 -35.59 -8.91 43.56
N PRO A 32 -36.55 -8.68 42.67
CA PRO A 32 -36.29 -8.20 41.32
C PRO A 32 -35.76 -6.78 41.39
N GLY A 33 -34.48 -6.65 41.02
CA GLY A 33 -33.85 -5.33 40.79
C GLY A 33 -34.65 -4.59 39.71
N LYS A 34 -35.02 -3.36 39.99
CA LYS A 34 -35.60 -2.45 39.00
C LYS A 34 -34.76 -2.48 37.72
N PRO A 35 -35.42 -2.58 36.55
CA PRO A 35 -34.68 -2.49 35.30
C PRO A 35 -33.90 -1.17 35.26
N ALA A 36 -32.61 -1.24 35.05
CA ALA A 36 -31.80 -0.04 34.86
C ALA A 36 -32.41 0.74 33.68
N THR A 37 -32.90 1.94 33.97
CA THR A 37 -33.46 2.83 32.96
C THR A 37 -32.32 3.16 32.01
N ARG A 38 -32.31 2.53 30.84
CA ARG A 38 -31.35 2.83 29.76
C ARG A 38 -31.60 4.31 29.42
N ILE A 39 -30.71 5.20 29.83
CA ILE A 39 -30.77 6.61 29.48
C ILE A 39 -30.72 6.64 27.95
N LYS A 40 -31.85 7.06 27.35
CA LYS A 40 -31.94 7.19 25.89
C LYS A 40 -30.98 8.31 25.49
N LYS A 41 -29.90 7.99 24.77
CA LYS A 41 -28.96 9.01 24.27
C LYS A 41 -29.72 10.00 23.39
N THR A 42 -29.30 11.25 23.40
CA THR A 42 -29.86 12.24 22.46
C THR A 42 -29.43 11.93 21.04
N PRO A 43 -30.14 12.43 20.03
CA PRO A 43 -29.76 12.26 18.63
C PRO A 43 -28.32 12.74 18.34
N GLU A 44 -27.92 13.87 18.96
CA GLU A 44 -26.60 14.47 18.88
C GLU A 44 -25.52 13.54 19.43
N ALA A 45 -25.75 12.99 20.62
CA ALA A 45 -24.81 12.08 21.26
C ALA A 45 -24.63 10.79 20.45
N SER A 46 -25.72 10.22 19.93
CA SER A 46 -25.67 9.03 19.08
C SER A 46 -24.98 9.33 17.75
N PHE A 47 -25.17 10.51 17.19
CA PHE A 47 -24.47 10.96 15.99
C PHE A 47 -22.96 11.05 16.23
N LEU A 48 -22.50 11.65 17.33
CA LEU A 48 -21.09 11.75 17.68
C LEU A 48 -20.45 10.37 17.91
N ASP A 49 -21.17 9.44 18.52
CA ASP A 49 -20.72 8.04 18.62
C ASP A 49 -20.52 7.43 17.23
N GLY A 50 -21.50 7.62 16.33
CA GLY A 50 -21.41 7.15 14.94
C GLY A 50 -20.23 7.74 14.16
N LEU A 51 -19.94 9.04 14.34
CA LEU A 51 -18.74 9.67 13.77
C LEU A 51 -17.45 9.04 14.29
N ASN A 52 -17.41 8.75 15.60
CA ASN A 52 -16.24 8.07 16.17
C ASN A 52 -16.05 6.67 15.60
N CYS A 53 -17.13 5.93 15.38
CA CYS A 53 -17.06 4.63 14.71
C CYS A 53 -16.48 4.76 13.29
N LEU A 54 -16.93 5.74 12.50
CA LEU A 54 -16.42 5.99 11.15
C LEU A 54 -14.94 6.40 11.15
N LYS A 55 -14.49 7.18 12.14
CA LYS A 55 -13.05 7.49 12.30
C LYS A 55 -12.19 6.25 12.55
N GLN A 56 -12.77 5.21 13.13
CA GLN A 56 -12.14 3.92 13.39
C GLN A 56 -12.39 2.90 12.26
N SER A 57 -13.00 3.34 11.15
CA SER A 57 -13.42 2.49 10.02
C SER A 57 -14.39 1.35 10.41
N ASP A 58 -15.11 1.52 11.54
CA ASP A 58 -16.12 0.56 12.02
C ASP A 58 -17.51 0.93 11.51
N SER A 59 -17.83 0.47 10.31
CA SER A 59 -19.15 0.69 9.68
C SER A 59 -20.29 0.02 10.45
N ALA A 60 -20.07 -1.14 11.09
CA ALA A 60 -21.11 -1.83 11.83
C ALA A 60 -21.50 -1.04 13.09
N CYS A 61 -20.52 -0.52 13.80
CA CYS A 61 -20.71 0.39 14.93
C CYS A 61 -21.48 1.65 14.50
N ALA A 62 -21.11 2.27 13.37
CA ALA A 62 -21.78 3.46 12.85
C ALA A 62 -23.26 3.18 12.49
N GLN A 63 -23.56 2.04 11.90
CA GLN A 63 -24.94 1.60 11.62
C GLN A 63 -25.75 1.38 12.89
N LEU A 64 -25.15 0.80 13.93
CA LEU A 64 -25.81 0.63 15.23
C LEU A 64 -26.11 1.99 15.88
N ALA A 65 -25.18 2.95 15.81
CA ALA A 65 -25.41 4.31 16.27
C ALA A 65 -26.56 4.99 15.51
N LEU A 66 -26.59 4.83 14.17
CA LEU A 66 -27.66 5.34 13.30
C LEU A 66 -29.03 4.78 13.69
N ALA A 67 -29.12 3.47 13.97
CA ALA A 67 -30.37 2.83 14.39
C ALA A 67 -30.91 3.41 15.73
N GLY A 68 -30.08 4.02 16.54
CA GLY A 68 -30.45 4.72 17.78
C GLY A 68 -31.00 6.13 17.59
N ILE A 69 -30.90 6.72 16.38
CA ILE A 69 -31.35 8.08 16.07
C ILE A 69 -32.73 8.03 15.40
N PRO A 70 -33.70 8.87 15.82
CA PRO A 70 -34.98 8.98 15.14
C PRO A 70 -34.79 9.33 13.65
N SER A 71 -35.43 8.58 12.76
CA SER A 71 -35.21 8.69 11.29
C SER A 71 -35.53 10.09 10.71
N GLN A 72 -36.39 10.85 11.36
CA GLN A 72 -36.74 12.22 10.96
C GLN A 72 -35.70 13.26 11.44
N SER A 73 -34.77 12.87 12.31
CA SER A 73 -33.73 13.79 12.81
C SER A 73 -32.74 14.13 11.69
N PRO A 74 -32.30 15.40 11.56
CA PRO A 74 -31.23 15.77 10.64
C PRO A 74 -29.93 14.99 10.94
N TYR A 75 -29.68 14.64 12.21
CA TYR A 75 -28.52 13.82 12.59
C TYR A 75 -28.57 12.38 12.03
N ALA A 76 -29.78 11.80 11.86
CA ALA A 76 -29.91 10.49 11.22
C ALA A 76 -29.54 10.56 9.74
N LYS A 77 -30.07 11.57 9.02
CA LYS A 77 -29.75 11.77 7.60
C LYS A 77 -28.26 12.06 7.41
N LEU A 78 -27.68 12.87 8.31
CA LEU A 78 -26.26 13.21 8.25
C LEU A 78 -25.36 11.99 8.48
N LEU A 79 -25.64 11.17 9.51
CA LEU A 79 -24.86 9.96 9.77
C LEU A 79 -25.02 8.93 8.64
N ALA A 80 -26.24 8.77 8.11
CA ALA A 80 -26.47 7.91 6.95
C ALA A 80 -25.68 8.38 5.71
N GLY A 81 -25.63 9.69 5.46
CA GLY A 81 -24.84 10.28 4.39
C GLY A 81 -23.34 10.05 4.59
N ASN A 82 -22.84 10.19 5.81
CA ASN A 82 -21.43 9.92 6.12
C ASN A 82 -21.07 8.42 5.94
N ILE A 83 -21.97 7.52 6.31
CA ILE A 83 -21.82 6.08 6.05
C ILE A 83 -21.80 5.80 4.54
N ALA A 84 -22.68 6.45 3.78
CA ALA A 84 -22.71 6.32 2.32
C ALA A 84 -21.39 6.79 1.67
N VAL A 85 -20.82 7.92 2.14
CA VAL A 85 -19.49 8.38 1.69
C VAL A 85 -18.41 7.34 2.01
N SER A 86 -18.41 6.80 3.25
CA SER A 86 -17.44 5.75 3.63
C SER A 86 -17.56 4.49 2.78
N ALA A 87 -18.77 4.20 2.29
CA ALA A 87 -19.04 3.06 1.41
C ALA A 87 -18.81 3.35 -0.08
N GLY A 88 -18.44 4.59 -0.44
CA GLY A 88 -18.27 5.01 -1.83
C GLY A 88 -19.59 5.25 -2.58
N ASP A 89 -20.74 5.25 -1.89
CA ASP A 89 -22.05 5.56 -2.50
C ASP A 89 -22.31 7.08 -2.48
N PHE A 90 -21.59 7.79 -3.33
CA PHE A 90 -21.63 9.25 -3.38
C PHE A 90 -22.97 9.82 -3.86
N ASP A 91 -23.66 9.13 -4.75
CA ASP A 91 -24.99 9.55 -5.20
C ASP A 91 -26.02 9.51 -4.07
N HIS A 92 -25.98 8.48 -3.25
CA HIS A 92 -26.82 8.39 -2.07
C HIS A 92 -26.42 9.46 -1.04
N ALA A 93 -25.12 9.66 -0.84
CA ALA A 93 -24.61 10.70 0.05
C ALA A 93 -25.13 12.09 -0.37
N PHE A 94 -25.06 12.46 -1.64
CA PHE A 94 -25.59 13.74 -2.12
C PHE A 94 -27.08 13.92 -1.82
N ARG A 95 -27.90 12.89 -2.08
CA ARG A 95 -29.34 12.97 -1.79
C ARG A 95 -29.64 13.22 -0.31
N LEU A 96 -28.82 12.70 0.60
CA LEU A 96 -29.01 12.87 2.04
C LEU A 96 -28.40 14.17 2.56
N LEU A 97 -27.23 14.57 2.06
CA LEU A 97 -26.41 15.63 2.64
C LEU A 97 -26.72 17.01 2.06
N LEU A 98 -27.00 17.15 0.75
CA LEU A 98 -27.27 18.47 0.16
C LEU A 98 -28.42 19.24 0.83
N PRO A 99 -29.56 18.60 1.14
CA PRO A 99 -30.65 19.33 1.82
C PRO A 99 -30.27 19.83 3.22
N LEU A 100 -29.27 19.20 3.87
CA LEU A 100 -28.86 19.57 5.23
C LEU A 100 -28.00 20.84 5.27
N GLN A 101 -27.53 21.35 4.15
CA GLN A 101 -26.77 22.61 4.11
C GLN A 101 -27.62 23.82 4.54
N ALA A 102 -28.95 23.74 4.38
CA ALA A 102 -29.90 24.77 4.82
C ALA A 102 -30.41 24.54 6.26
N GLU A 103 -30.00 23.45 6.90
CA GLU A 103 -30.46 23.10 8.25
C GLU A 103 -29.78 23.97 9.31
N ALA A 104 -30.59 24.67 10.09
CA ALA A 104 -30.09 25.49 11.17
C ALA A 104 -30.02 24.71 12.49
N GLY A 105 -29.00 25.00 13.31
CA GLY A 105 -28.90 24.46 14.69
C GLY A 105 -28.18 23.13 14.81
N LEU A 106 -27.53 22.64 13.74
CA LEU A 106 -26.62 21.50 13.87
C LEU A 106 -25.41 21.87 14.74
N LEU A 107 -24.92 20.89 15.51
CA LEU A 107 -23.68 21.05 16.28
C LEU A 107 -22.50 21.42 15.33
N PRO A 108 -21.50 22.20 15.82
CA PRO A 108 -20.33 22.52 15.00
C PRO A 108 -19.65 21.28 14.38
N GLN A 109 -19.49 20.21 15.17
CA GLN A 109 -18.92 18.95 14.67
C GLN A 109 -19.78 18.29 13.57
N ALA A 110 -21.11 18.45 13.67
CA ALA A 110 -22.03 17.94 12.65
C ALA A 110 -21.92 18.75 11.35
N ASN A 111 -21.87 20.09 11.44
CA ASN A 111 -21.64 20.94 10.28
C ASN A 111 -20.28 20.67 9.63
N ALA A 112 -19.21 20.55 10.43
CA ALA A 112 -17.89 20.20 9.91
C ALA A 112 -17.92 18.85 9.16
N SER A 113 -18.61 17.85 9.73
CA SER A 113 -18.77 16.53 9.12
C SER A 113 -19.59 16.58 7.82
N LEU A 114 -20.70 17.34 7.79
CA LEU A 114 -21.52 17.56 6.61
C LEU A 114 -20.67 18.05 5.43
N HIS A 115 -19.97 19.15 5.65
CA HIS A 115 -19.18 19.78 4.61
C HIS A 115 -17.96 18.94 4.20
N ARG A 116 -17.31 18.22 5.13
CA ARG A 116 -16.23 17.27 4.76
C ARG A 116 -16.74 16.13 3.87
N SER A 117 -17.90 15.57 4.19
CA SER A 117 -18.47 14.48 3.40
C SER A 117 -18.92 14.94 2.02
N LEU A 118 -19.49 16.14 1.92
CA LEU A 118 -19.82 16.75 0.61
C LEU A 118 -18.55 17.04 -0.20
N ALA A 119 -17.47 17.51 0.43
CA ALA A 119 -16.19 17.73 -0.25
C ALA A 119 -15.64 16.45 -0.87
N LEU A 120 -15.65 15.34 -0.12
CA LEU A 120 -15.21 14.03 -0.63
C LEU A 120 -16.08 13.55 -1.81
N ALA A 121 -17.39 13.78 -1.73
CA ALA A 121 -18.29 13.43 -2.81
C ALA A 121 -18.04 14.26 -4.08
N TYR A 122 -17.74 15.56 -3.94
CA TYR A 122 -17.36 16.40 -5.07
C TYR A 122 -15.97 16.07 -5.63
N ASP A 123 -15.00 15.69 -4.79
CA ASP A 123 -13.71 15.18 -5.29
C ASP A 123 -13.88 13.96 -6.18
N ASN A 124 -14.78 13.03 -5.79
CA ASN A 124 -15.08 11.86 -6.61
C ASN A 124 -15.68 12.22 -7.97
N GLN A 125 -16.42 13.34 -8.05
CA GLN A 125 -16.94 13.87 -9.32
C GLN A 125 -15.93 14.72 -10.09
N ALA A 126 -14.68 14.84 -9.59
CA ALA A 126 -13.66 15.75 -10.13
C ALA A 126 -14.10 17.24 -10.17
N ASP A 127 -15.06 17.63 -9.32
CA ASP A 127 -15.51 19.01 -9.15
C ASP A 127 -14.67 19.70 -8.05
N ALA A 128 -13.48 20.11 -8.43
CA ALA A 128 -12.50 20.67 -7.50
C ALA A 128 -12.95 21.99 -6.88
N LEU A 129 -13.73 22.80 -7.61
CA LEU A 129 -14.23 24.07 -7.08
C LEU A 129 -15.24 23.84 -5.95
N ARG A 130 -16.25 23.00 -6.17
CA ARG A 130 -17.24 22.68 -5.14
C ARG A 130 -16.60 21.93 -3.95
N ALA A 131 -15.63 21.06 -4.21
CA ALA A 131 -14.88 20.40 -3.14
C ALA A 131 -14.12 21.43 -2.25
N LEU A 132 -13.48 22.44 -2.88
CA LEU A 132 -12.83 23.54 -2.18
C LEU A 132 -13.81 24.38 -1.38
N GLU A 133 -14.97 24.73 -1.97
CA GLU A 133 -16.04 25.45 -1.27
C GLU A 133 -16.48 24.71 -0.01
N GLN A 134 -16.74 23.42 -0.12
CA GLN A 134 -17.18 22.61 1.00
C GLN A 134 -16.09 22.51 2.08
N ARG A 135 -14.82 22.32 1.74
CA ARG A 135 -13.75 22.32 2.73
C ARG A 135 -13.56 23.67 3.42
N THR A 136 -13.75 24.75 2.68
CA THR A 136 -13.72 26.12 3.23
C THR A 136 -14.86 26.31 4.23
N GLN A 137 -16.07 25.83 3.93
CA GLN A 137 -17.19 25.86 4.87
C GLN A 137 -16.91 24.97 6.09
N ALA A 138 -16.36 23.76 5.92
CA ALA A 138 -15.99 22.88 7.03
C ALA A 138 -15.04 23.60 8.00
N GLY A 139 -14.06 24.33 7.47
CA GLY A 139 -13.07 25.06 8.27
C GLY A 139 -13.68 26.07 9.26
N ARG A 140 -14.87 26.61 8.96
CA ARG A 140 -15.58 27.57 9.84
C ARG A 140 -16.11 26.94 11.12
N PHE A 141 -16.25 25.61 11.14
CA PHE A 141 -16.81 24.84 12.26
C PHE A 141 -15.76 24.03 13.01
N LEU A 142 -14.50 24.09 12.59
CA LEU A 142 -13.40 23.40 13.25
C LEU A 142 -12.79 24.29 14.34
N SER A 143 -12.49 23.69 15.49
CA SER A 143 -11.86 24.37 16.63
C SER A 143 -10.58 23.67 17.10
N ASP A 144 -10.42 22.39 16.78
CA ASP A 144 -9.22 21.62 17.08
C ASP A 144 -8.14 21.89 16.03
N SER A 145 -6.90 22.14 16.47
CA SER A 145 -5.81 22.52 15.58
C SER A 145 -5.43 21.39 14.60
N ALA A 146 -5.47 20.13 15.04
CA ALA A 146 -5.16 18.99 14.18
C ALA A 146 -6.22 18.81 13.09
N ASP A 147 -7.50 19.00 13.42
CA ASP A 147 -8.60 18.97 12.46
C ASP A 147 -8.53 20.13 11.45
N ILE A 148 -8.12 21.33 11.91
CA ILE A 148 -7.89 22.50 11.05
C ILE A 148 -6.73 22.22 10.08
N ASP A 149 -5.59 21.77 10.58
CA ASP A 149 -4.42 21.46 9.77
C ASP A 149 -4.71 20.35 8.76
N SER A 150 -5.40 19.29 9.18
CA SER A 150 -5.83 18.21 8.28
C SER A 150 -6.74 18.73 7.16
N ASN A 151 -7.72 19.57 7.47
CA ASN A 151 -8.61 20.15 6.46
C ASN A 151 -7.84 21.04 5.47
N GLN A 152 -6.88 21.83 5.94
CA GLN A 152 -6.05 22.68 5.10
C GLN A 152 -5.08 21.88 4.22
N GLN A 153 -4.55 20.76 4.73
CA GLN A 153 -3.75 19.84 3.93
C GLN A 153 -4.55 19.22 2.79
N HIS A 154 -5.80 18.81 3.03
CA HIS A 154 -6.67 18.30 1.96
C HIS A 154 -6.99 19.38 0.92
N ILE A 155 -7.26 20.63 1.33
CA ILE A 155 -7.39 21.76 0.39
C ILE A 155 -6.13 21.88 -0.47
N TRP A 156 -4.97 21.89 0.17
CA TRP A 156 -3.69 22.03 -0.52
C TRP A 156 -3.42 20.88 -1.49
N GLN A 157 -3.65 19.64 -1.06
CA GLN A 157 -3.48 18.45 -1.91
C GLN A 157 -4.34 18.51 -3.17
N SER A 158 -5.64 18.82 -3.03
CA SER A 158 -6.54 18.97 -4.17
C SER A 158 -6.07 20.05 -5.13
N LEU A 159 -5.72 21.24 -4.64
CA LEU A 159 -5.31 22.36 -5.50
C LEU A 159 -3.93 22.15 -6.14
N SER A 160 -2.99 21.54 -5.42
CA SER A 160 -1.64 21.28 -5.94
C SER A 160 -1.60 20.24 -7.06
N SER A 161 -2.64 19.41 -7.18
CA SER A 161 -2.77 18.43 -8.27
C SER A 161 -3.32 19.03 -9.56
N LEU A 162 -3.87 20.25 -9.52
CA LEU A 162 -4.50 20.89 -10.68
C LEU A 162 -3.46 21.61 -11.55
N THR A 163 -3.76 21.64 -12.85
CA THR A 163 -2.98 22.44 -13.79
C THR A 163 -3.21 23.94 -13.57
N ARG A 164 -2.26 24.76 -14.05
CA ARG A 164 -2.40 26.21 -14.01
C ARG A 164 -3.68 26.70 -14.68
N GLU A 165 -4.05 26.11 -15.82
CA GLU A 165 -5.25 26.48 -16.56
C GLU A 165 -6.52 26.17 -15.76
N GLN A 166 -6.59 25.01 -15.14
CA GLN A 166 -7.70 24.62 -14.25
C GLN A 166 -7.83 25.60 -13.07
N LEU A 167 -6.72 25.97 -12.42
CA LEU A 167 -6.74 26.95 -11.32
C LEU A 167 -7.21 28.33 -11.78
N ILE A 168 -6.79 28.81 -12.96
CA ILE A 168 -7.23 30.10 -13.51
C ILE A 168 -8.74 30.06 -13.80
N ASN A 169 -9.25 28.99 -14.38
CA ASN A 169 -10.68 28.83 -14.65
C ASN A 169 -11.49 28.83 -13.35
N MET A 170 -11.08 28.02 -12.36
CA MET A 170 -11.73 27.99 -11.04
C MET A 170 -11.74 29.37 -10.36
N ARG A 171 -10.63 30.13 -10.48
CA ARG A 171 -10.53 31.47 -9.92
C ARG A 171 -11.55 32.42 -10.55
N GLY A 172 -11.80 32.30 -11.85
CA GLY A 172 -12.78 33.08 -12.57
C GLY A 172 -14.25 32.78 -12.20
N GLU A 173 -14.51 31.60 -11.68
CA GLU A 173 -15.84 31.13 -11.31
C GLU A 173 -16.25 31.47 -9.86
N SER A 174 -15.29 31.82 -8.98
CA SER A 174 -15.59 32.14 -7.58
C SER A 174 -15.35 33.61 -7.27
N TYR A 175 -16.31 34.20 -6.54
CA TYR A 175 -16.22 35.57 -5.97
C TYR A 175 -15.90 35.58 -4.48
N ASP A 176 -15.80 34.42 -3.81
CA ASP A 176 -15.41 34.33 -2.40
C ASP A 176 -13.91 34.56 -2.27
N THR A 177 -13.52 35.56 -1.48
CA THR A 177 -12.12 35.96 -1.31
C THR A 177 -11.27 34.89 -0.63
N THR A 178 -11.87 34.05 0.21
CA THR A 178 -11.16 32.94 0.85
C THR A 178 -10.86 31.84 -0.17
N ILE A 179 -11.82 31.55 -1.05
CA ILE A 179 -11.63 30.57 -2.13
C ILE A 179 -10.61 31.07 -3.14
N GLN A 180 -10.70 32.34 -3.54
CA GLN A 180 -9.70 32.98 -4.40
C GLN A 180 -8.32 32.97 -3.77
N GLY A 181 -8.22 33.22 -2.46
CA GLY A 181 -6.96 33.18 -1.73
C GLY A 181 -6.31 31.80 -1.75
N TRP A 182 -7.08 30.72 -1.59
CA TRP A 182 -6.57 29.36 -1.74
C TRP A 182 -6.05 29.05 -3.15
N ILE A 183 -6.81 29.46 -4.18
CA ILE A 183 -6.43 29.25 -5.58
C ILE A 183 -5.18 30.08 -5.92
N ASP A 184 -5.12 31.35 -5.48
CA ASP A 184 -3.95 32.21 -5.70
C ASP A 184 -2.72 31.72 -4.95
N LEU A 185 -2.88 31.08 -3.79
CA LEU A 185 -1.78 30.40 -3.09
C LEU A 185 -1.20 29.26 -3.93
N ALA A 186 -2.08 28.44 -4.54
CA ALA A 186 -1.65 27.35 -5.42
C ALA A 186 -0.98 27.89 -6.69
N LEU A 187 -1.51 28.94 -7.28
CA LEU A 187 -0.89 29.60 -8.45
C LEU A 187 0.46 30.24 -8.11
N ALA A 188 0.59 30.87 -6.92
CA ALA A 188 1.84 31.45 -6.45
C ALA A 188 2.92 30.36 -6.24
N ALA A 189 2.54 29.23 -5.65
CA ALA A 189 3.44 28.11 -5.46
C ALA A 189 3.92 27.53 -6.80
N GLN A 190 3.04 27.34 -7.78
CA GLN A 190 3.42 26.87 -9.12
C GLN A 190 4.33 27.85 -9.87
N ASN A 191 4.16 29.14 -9.67
CA ASN A 191 4.95 30.19 -10.34
C ASN A 191 6.22 30.56 -9.60
N LYS A 192 6.56 29.90 -8.50
CA LYS A 192 7.68 30.26 -7.63
C LYS A 192 7.62 31.73 -7.15
N GLN A 193 6.43 32.29 -7.07
CA GLN A 193 6.21 33.60 -6.49
C GLN A 193 6.36 33.54 -4.97
N SER A 194 6.72 34.66 -4.36
CA SER A 194 6.88 34.74 -2.92
C SER A 194 5.53 34.49 -2.21
N ILE A 195 5.47 33.44 -1.40
CA ILE A 195 4.33 33.18 -0.52
C ILE A 195 4.09 34.37 0.44
N GLY A 196 5.18 35.11 0.78
CA GLY A 196 5.07 36.34 1.53
C GLY A 196 4.31 37.46 0.81
N ASP A 197 4.38 37.55 -0.51
CA ASP A 197 3.59 38.52 -1.28
C ASP A 197 2.13 38.11 -1.34
N TRP A 198 1.83 36.83 -1.48
CA TRP A 198 0.46 36.32 -1.35
C TRP A 198 -0.14 36.68 0.02
N ARG A 199 0.61 36.53 1.11
CA ARG A 199 0.15 36.88 2.47
C ARG A 199 -0.15 38.39 2.62
N LYS A 200 0.55 39.25 1.91
CA LYS A 200 0.25 40.71 1.89
C LYS A 200 -1.10 41.01 1.22
N VAL A 201 -1.45 40.22 0.19
CA VAL A 201 -2.73 40.36 -0.52
C VAL A 201 -3.87 39.77 0.31
N TYR A 202 -3.60 38.67 1.03
CA TYR A 202 -4.58 37.92 1.84
C TYR A 202 -4.16 37.84 3.32
N PRO A 203 -4.10 38.98 4.07
CA PRO A 203 -3.57 39.00 5.44
C PRO A 203 -4.39 38.15 6.41
N ASP A 204 -5.73 38.15 6.26
CA ASP A 204 -6.67 37.47 7.15
C ASP A 204 -7.09 36.10 6.63
N HIS A 205 -6.40 35.57 5.63
CA HIS A 205 -6.75 34.26 5.04
C HIS A 205 -6.50 33.12 6.05
N PRO A 206 -7.41 32.14 6.16
CA PRO A 206 -7.35 31.08 7.16
C PRO A 206 -6.19 30.09 7.00
N ALA A 207 -5.45 30.10 5.87
CA ALA A 207 -4.29 29.24 5.69
C ALA A 207 -3.30 29.41 6.84
N SER A 208 -2.98 28.31 7.53
CA SER A 208 -2.16 28.35 8.75
C SER A 208 -0.74 28.86 8.48
N ALA A 209 -0.13 29.43 9.51
CA ALA A 209 1.29 29.80 9.45
C ALA A 209 2.18 28.58 9.24
N ALA A 210 1.76 27.41 9.76
CA ALA A 210 2.47 26.15 9.55
C ALA A 210 2.49 25.76 8.07
N LEU A 211 1.33 25.74 7.40
CA LEU A 211 1.23 25.44 5.97
C LEU A 211 2.04 26.44 5.13
N THR A 212 1.84 27.76 5.34
CA THR A 212 2.55 28.76 4.55
C THR A 212 4.05 28.79 4.82
N SER A 213 4.50 28.47 6.05
CA SER A 213 5.91 28.30 6.38
C SER A 213 6.50 27.06 5.71
N GLN A 214 5.76 25.96 5.68
CA GLN A 214 6.16 24.74 4.96
C GLN A 214 6.32 25.02 3.47
N LEU A 215 5.37 25.71 2.84
CA LEU A 215 5.44 26.09 1.42
C LEU A 215 6.58 27.07 1.15
N THR A 216 6.83 28.02 2.08
CA THR A 216 7.96 28.94 1.99
C THR A 216 9.28 28.20 2.15
N ALA A 217 9.38 27.26 3.09
CA ALA A 217 10.56 26.42 3.28
C ALA A 217 10.82 25.51 2.06
N GLN A 218 9.78 24.98 1.45
CA GLN A 218 9.89 24.25 0.19
C GLN A 218 10.41 25.17 -0.94
N ALA A 219 9.85 26.37 -1.08
CA ALA A 219 10.30 27.35 -2.07
C ALA A 219 11.72 27.91 -1.80
N THR A 220 12.15 28.05 -0.54
CA THR A 220 13.49 28.50 -0.17
C THR A 220 14.52 27.38 -0.16
N ASN A 221 14.14 26.15 0.11
CA ASN A 221 15.00 24.98 -0.08
C ASN A 221 15.27 24.74 -1.58
N ASP A 222 14.33 25.08 -2.45
CA ASP A 222 14.53 25.12 -3.90
C ASP A 222 15.53 26.22 -4.32
N ASN A 223 15.75 27.27 -3.50
CA ASN A 223 16.68 28.38 -3.81
C ASN A 223 18.07 28.25 -3.17
N LYS A 224 18.27 27.35 -2.19
CA LYS A 224 19.59 27.00 -1.70
C LYS A 224 20.14 25.85 -2.53
N SER A 225 20.70 26.19 -3.70
CA SER A 225 21.62 25.35 -4.46
C SER A 225 21.56 23.84 -4.17
N ILE A 226 20.40 23.26 -4.35
CA ILE A 226 20.29 21.94 -4.93
C ILE A 226 19.94 22.26 -6.39
N THR A 227 20.87 22.03 -7.28
CA THR A 227 20.51 21.82 -8.68
C THR A 227 19.26 20.96 -8.63
N LYS A 228 18.10 21.53 -9.07
CA LYS A 228 16.86 20.77 -9.31
C LYS A 228 17.31 19.43 -9.87
N PRO A 229 16.93 18.28 -9.31
CA PRO A 229 17.29 17.04 -9.96
C PRO A 229 16.80 17.21 -11.38
N LYS A 230 17.72 17.36 -12.30
CA LYS A 230 17.44 17.58 -13.70
C LYS A 230 16.71 16.33 -14.11
N GLY A 231 15.46 16.42 -14.52
CA GLY A 231 14.70 15.28 -14.98
C GLY A 231 15.53 14.49 -15.99
N LEU A 232 15.16 13.29 -16.30
CA LEU A 232 15.91 12.49 -17.26
C LEU A 232 15.97 13.21 -18.61
N GLU A 233 17.16 13.28 -19.21
CA GLU A 233 17.32 13.96 -20.50
C GLU A 233 17.09 12.98 -21.65
N GLY A 234 15.96 13.10 -22.31
CA GLY A 234 15.60 12.35 -23.52
C GLY A 234 14.61 11.22 -23.26
N PRO A 235 14.21 10.50 -24.33
CA PRO A 235 13.21 9.48 -24.23
C PRO A 235 13.63 8.27 -23.39
N ILE A 236 12.68 7.75 -22.61
CA ILE A 236 12.79 6.53 -21.82
C ILE A 236 12.03 5.42 -22.55
N ALA A 237 12.68 4.32 -22.85
CA ALA A 237 12.02 3.14 -23.42
C ALA A 237 11.63 2.19 -22.28
N LEU A 238 10.33 1.85 -22.21
CA LEU A 238 9.82 0.80 -21.33
C LEU A 238 9.66 -0.48 -22.15
N LEU A 239 10.51 -1.49 -21.89
CA LEU A 239 10.46 -2.81 -22.51
C LEU A 239 9.69 -3.73 -21.56
N LEU A 240 8.37 -3.83 -21.76
CA LEU A 240 7.48 -4.59 -20.89
C LEU A 240 6.61 -5.57 -21.70
N PRO A 241 6.28 -6.77 -21.15
CA PRO A 241 5.62 -7.84 -21.90
C PRO A 241 4.11 -7.61 -22.08
N PHE A 242 3.73 -6.48 -22.68
CA PHE A 242 2.33 -6.15 -22.98
C PHE A 242 1.71 -7.04 -24.09
N GLN A 243 2.53 -7.77 -24.87
CA GLN A 243 2.02 -8.69 -25.87
C GLN A 243 1.72 -10.09 -25.31
N ALA A 244 2.16 -10.39 -24.10
CA ALA A 244 1.89 -11.65 -23.44
C ALA A 244 0.71 -11.50 -22.47
N GLU A 245 -0.42 -12.14 -22.75
CA GLU A 245 -1.65 -12.03 -21.95
C GLU A 245 -1.42 -12.30 -20.46
N ALA A 246 -0.62 -13.32 -20.14
CA ALA A 246 -0.30 -13.69 -18.77
C ALA A 246 0.48 -12.61 -18.00
N PHE A 247 1.25 -11.77 -18.69
CA PHE A 247 2.07 -10.72 -18.07
C PHE A 247 1.45 -9.32 -18.19
N TYR A 248 0.35 -9.17 -18.94
CA TYR A 248 -0.26 -7.85 -19.18
C TYR A 248 -0.60 -7.11 -17.88
N PRO A 249 -1.26 -7.74 -16.86
CA PRO A 249 -1.56 -7.05 -15.61
C PRO A 249 -0.30 -6.59 -14.86
N THR A 250 0.75 -7.39 -14.88
CA THR A 250 2.04 -7.08 -14.27
C THR A 250 2.71 -5.90 -14.98
N ALA A 251 2.74 -5.92 -16.31
CA ALA A 251 3.30 -4.84 -17.11
C ALA A 251 2.56 -3.51 -16.90
N ASP A 252 1.23 -3.55 -16.83
CA ASP A 252 0.38 -2.38 -16.54
C ASP A 252 0.66 -1.82 -15.14
N ALA A 253 0.74 -2.67 -14.11
CA ALA A 253 1.04 -2.24 -12.75
C ALA A 253 2.42 -1.55 -12.66
N ILE A 254 3.44 -2.11 -13.29
CA ILE A 254 4.79 -1.52 -13.35
C ILE A 254 4.76 -0.18 -14.06
N TRP A 255 4.11 -0.11 -15.22
CA TRP A 255 3.98 1.14 -16.00
C TRP A 255 3.30 2.23 -15.18
N ARG A 256 2.18 1.94 -14.52
CA ARG A 256 1.46 2.90 -13.65
C ARG A 256 2.35 3.40 -12.53
N GLY A 257 3.08 2.52 -11.87
CA GLY A 257 4.02 2.89 -10.81
C GLY A 257 5.13 3.82 -11.32
N PHE A 258 5.72 3.49 -12.47
CA PHE A 258 6.77 4.29 -13.10
C PHE A 258 6.27 5.69 -13.47
N VAL A 259 5.09 5.79 -14.10
CA VAL A 259 4.46 7.07 -14.47
C VAL A 259 4.08 7.88 -13.22
N ALA A 260 3.58 7.25 -12.16
CA ALA A 260 3.27 7.93 -10.91
C ALA A 260 4.52 8.57 -10.27
N ALA A 261 5.66 7.86 -10.30
CA ALA A 261 6.92 8.39 -9.79
C ALA A 261 7.48 9.53 -10.65
N GLN A 262 7.41 9.41 -11.96
CA GLN A 262 7.78 10.47 -12.91
C GLN A 262 6.93 11.73 -12.69
N THR A 263 5.62 11.57 -12.56
CA THR A 263 4.67 12.66 -12.32
C THR A 263 4.99 13.38 -11.01
N LYS A 264 5.23 12.62 -9.92
CA LYS A 264 5.64 13.19 -8.62
C LYS A 264 6.95 13.98 -8.73
N ALA A 265 7.88 13.52 -9.56
CA ALA A 265 9.15 14.19 -9.78
C ALA A 265 9.03 15.45 -10.67
N ASN A 266 7.86 15.73 -11.24
CA ASN A 266 7.66 16.75 -12.28
C ASN A 266 8.66 16.60 -13.44
N ASP A 267 8.95 15.37 -13.83
CA ASP A 267 9.82 15.04 -14.95
C ASP A 267 8.98 14.87 -16.22
N ASN A 268 9.33 15.59 -17.27
CA ASN A 268 8.62 15.58 -18.55
C ASN A 268 9.36 14.76 -19.62
N ALA A 269 10.29 13.89 -19.23
CA ALA A 269 10.94 12.98 -20.17
C ALA A 269 9.89 12.11 -20.89
N GLU A 270 10.02 12.00 -22.20
CA GLU A 270 9.10 11.20 -22.99
C GLU A 270 9.23 9.71 -22.64
N ILE A 271 8.13 9.06 -22.28
CA ILE A 271 8.07 7.61 -22.08
C ILE A 271 7.52 6.96 -23.34
N ARG A 272 8.25 5.99 -23.89
CA ARG A 272 7.82 5.16 -25.03
C ARG A 272 7.73 3.71 -24.60
N ILE A 273 6.59 3.09 -24.83
CA ILE A 273 6.36 1.67 -24.54
C ILE A 273 6.77 0.84 -25.76
N TYR A 274 7.64 -0.12 -25.53
CA TYR A 274 8.02 -1.15 -26.48
C TYR A 274 7.52 -2.49 -25.94
N ALA A 275 6.38 -2.93 -26.46
CA ALA A 275 5.72 -4.14 -25.98
C ALA A 275 6.51 -5.38 -26.38
N THR A 276 6.94 -6.15 -25.39
CA THR A 276 7.65 -7.43 -25.59
C THR A 276 6.70 -8.62 -25.39
N GLN A 277 7.17 -9.82 -25.68
CA GLN A 277 6.42 -11.06 -25.53
C GLN A 277 6.78 -11.82 -24.24
N GLY A 278 7.75 -11.34 -23.47
CA GLY A 278 8.23 -12.01 -22.25
C GLY A 278 9.15 -13.20 -22.50
N ASN A 279 9.59 -13.40 -23.75
CA ASN A 279 10.55 -14.42 -24.16
C ASN A 279 11.76 -13.79 -24.88
N GLU A 280 12.81 -14.59 -25.11
CA GLU A 280 14.08 -14.14 -25.67
C GLU A 280 14.06 -13.78 -27.17
N ASP A 281 13.04 -14.22 -27.91
CA ASP A 281 13.07 -14.23 -29.37
C ASP A 281 13.20 -12.86 -30.03
N ALA A 282 12.48 -11.84 -29.50
CA ALA A 282 12.39 -10.53 -30.14
C ALA A 282 13.09 -9.41 -29.37
N ILE A 283 13.51 -9.65 -28.13
CA ILE A 283 13.95 -8.59 -27.22
C ILE A 283 15.15 -7.78 -27.75
N ALA A 284 16.12 -8.44 -28.38
CA ALA A 284 17.28 -7.77 -28.97
C ALA A 284 16.87 -6.83 -30.10
N THR A 285 15.93 -7.24 -30.95
CA THR A 285 15.40 -6.43 -32.06
C THR A 285 14.62 -5.24 -31.53
N ILE A 286 13.76 -5.44 -30.51
CA ILE A 286 12.97 -4.38 -29.86
C ILE A 286 13.91 -3.36 -29.20
N TYR A 287 14.95 -3.82 -28.51
CA TYR A 287 15.96 -2.94 -27.93
C TYR A 287 16.67 -2.09 -29.01
N GLN A 288 17.10 -2.70 -30.11
CA GLN A 288 17.74 -1.96 -31.21
C GLN A 288 16.78 -0.95 -31.86
N GLN A 289 15.50 -1.27 -31.96
CA GLN A 289 14.47 -0.34 -32.43
C GLN A 289 14.37 0.85 -31.48
N ALA A 290 14.28 0.63 -30.17
CA ALA A 290 14.21 1.71 -29.17
C ALA A 290 15.43 2.64 -29.26
N ILE A 291 16.64 2.08 -29.43
CA ILE A 291 17.86 2.85 -29.63
C ILE A 291 17.82 3.68 -30.91
N LYS A 292 17.42 3.07 -32.04
CA LYS A 292 17.28 3.77 -33.32
C LYS A 292 16.30 4.94 -33.26
N GLU A 293 15.26 4.80 -32.47
CA GLU A 293 14.24 5.83 -32.23
C GLU A 293 14.66 6.87 -31.17
N GLY A 294 15.90 6.78 -30.66
CA GLY A 294 16.52 7.79 -29.81
C GLY A 294 16.34 7.59 -28.31
N ALA A 295 15.99 6.39 -27.85
CA ALA A 295 15.94 6.09 -26.42
C ALA A 295 17.30 6.36 -25.76
N ARG A 296 17.25 7.07 -24.63
CA ARG A 296 18.44 7.41 -23.82
C ARG A 296 18.57 6.51 -22.60
N TYR A 297 17.49 5.90 -22.20
CA TYR A 297 17.38 5.00 -21.05
C TYR A 297 16.41 3.88 -21.37
N VAL A 298 16.65 2.71 -20.80
CA VAL A 298 15.78 1.54 -20.93
C VAL A 298 15.40 1.03 -19.57
N ILE A 299 14.11 0.83 -19.33
CA ILE A 299 13.53 0.15 -18.19
C ILE A 299 12.91 -1.15 -18.63
N GLY A 300 13.18 -2.21 -17.93
CA GLY A 300 12.94 -3.58 -18.40
C GLY A 300 14.19 -4.15 -19.09
N PRO A 301 14.11 -5.36 -19.57
CA PRO A 301 12.91 -6.21 -19.60
C PRO A 301 12.49 -6.75 -18.23
N LEU A 302 11.29 -7.36 -18.20
CA LEU A 302 10.72 -7.92 -16.99
C LEU A 302 11.13 -9.38 -16.75
N THR A 303 11.22 -10.18 -17.79
CA THR A 303 11.50 -11.61 -17.64
C THR A 303 13.00 -11.88 -17.56
N ARG A 304 13.36 -13.01 -16.93
CA ARG A 304 14.77 -13.41 -16.77
C ARG A 304 15.41 -13.72 -18.12
N ASP A 305 14.69 -14.39 -19.02
CA ASP A 305 15.19 -14.80 -20.32
C ASP A 305 15.52 -13.58 -21.21
N GLU A 306 14.60 -12.60 -21.24
CA GLU A 306 14.84 -11.34 -21.94
C GLU A 306 16.01 -10.55 -21.32
N ALA A 307 16.12 -10.52 -19.97
CA ALA A 307 17.22 -9.84 -19.28
C ALA A 307 18.57 -10.52 -19.58
N THR A 308 18.60 -11.86 -19.62
CA THR A 308 19.78 -12.64 -19.95
C THR A 308 20.23 -12.37 -21.39
N THR A 309 19.30 -12.37 -22.33
CA THR A 309 19.57 -12.07 -23.74
C THR A 309 20.15 -10.67 -23.92
N LEU A 310 19.58 -9.64 -23.26
CA LEU A 310 20.14 -8.29 -23.35
C LEU A 310 21.50 -8.16 -22.66
N ALA A 311 21.71 -8.82 -21.52
CA ALA A 311 22.97 -8.77 -20.78
C ALA A 311 24.16 -9.37 -21.57
N THR A 312 23.90 -10.32 -22.48
CA THR A 312 24.92 -10.90 -23.36
C THR A 312 25.15 -10.08 -24.64
N GLY A 313 24.28 -9.10 -24.91
CA GLY A 313 24.33 -8.25 -26.09
C GLY A 313 25.21 -7.00 -25.92
N ARG A 314 25.20 -6.15 -26.95
CA ARG A 314 25.89 -4.85 -26.90
C ARG A 314 24.98 -3.79 -26.27
N ILE A 315 25.33 -3.31 -25.08
CA ILE A 315 24.62 -2.25 -24.37
C ILE A 315 25.09 -0.89 -24.87
N GLN A 316 24.16 -0.04 -25.34
CA GLN A 316 24.45 1.28 -25.90
C GLN A 316 24.01 2.43 -24.98
N VAL A 317 22.98 2.20 -24.17
CA VAL A 317 22.44 3.15 -23.18
C VAL A 317 22.21 2.43 -21.85
N PRO A 318 22.11 3.13 -20.71
CA PRO A 318 21.80 2.50 -19.44
C PRO A 318 20.49 1.70 -19.50
N ILE A 319 20.54 0.44 -19.06
CA ILE A 319 19.40 -0.46 -18.90
C ILE A 319 19.19 -0.75 -17.42
N LEU A 320 17.99 -0.55 -16.91
CA LEU A 320 17.54 -1.05 -15.63
C LEU A 320 16.56 -2.20 -15.87
N ALA A 321 17.09 -3.42 -15.92
CA ALA A 321 16.28 -4.64 -16.02
C ALA A 321 15.47 -4.85 -14.74
N LEU A 322 14.25 -5.35 -14.87
CA LEU A 322 13.34 -5.62 -13.74
C LEU A 322 13.43 -7.08 -13.27
N ASN A 323 14.50 -7.76 -13.71
CA ASN A 323 14.88 -9.10 -13.26
C ASN A 323 16.39 -9.27 -13.34
N GLN A 324 16.89 -10.31 -12.68
CA GLN A 324 18.31 -10.69 -12.72
C GLN A 324 18.58 -11.56 -13.94
N PRO A 325 19.60 -11.25 -14.77
CA PRO A 325 20.03 -12.13 -15.84
C PRO A 325 20.70 -13.39 -15.27
N GLU A 326 20.57 -14.52 -15.96
CA GLU A 326 21.19 -15.77 -15.55
C GLU A 326 22.68 -15.78 -15.94
N GLY A 327 23.54 -16.18 -15.00
CA GLY A 327 24.97 -16.39 -15.27
C GLY A 327 25.79 -15.16 -15.67
N ALA A 328 25.18 -13.98 -15.76
CA ALA A 328 25.88 -12.77 -16.15
C ALA A 328 26.66 -12.18 -14.95
N GLY A 329 27.96 -11.98 -15.15
CA GLY A 329 28.74 -11.10 -14.27
C GLY A 329 28.33 -9.63 -14.43
N ALA A 330 29.06 -8.70 -13.77
CA ALA A 330 28.79 -7.28 -13.92
C ALA A 330 28.96 -6.83 -15.39
N VAL A 331 27.89 -6.31 -15.98
CA VAL A 331 27.85 -5.78 -17.34
C VAL A 331 27.74 -4.25 -17.26
N ASN A 332 28.62 -3.55 -17.99
CA ASN A 332 28.60 -2.08 -17.99
C ASN A 332 27.26 -1.54 -18.50
N ASN A 333 26.70 -0.54 -17.83
CA ASN A 333 25.42 0.09 -18.12
C ASN A 333 24.21 -0.86 -18.05
N PHE A 334 24.36 -2.03 -17.43
CA PHE A 334 23.27 -2.96 -17.19
C PHE A 334 23.09 -3.13 -15.68
N TYR A 335 21.95 -2.70 -15.19
CA TYR A 335 21.55 -2.73 -13.80
C TYR A 335 20.33 -3.61 -13.63
N SER A 336 20.14 -4.22 -12.47
CA SER A 336 19.01 -5.10 -12.19
C SER A 336 18.30 -4.70 -10.90
N LEU A 337 16.98 -4.53 -10.99
CA LEU A 337 16.10 -4.28 -9.85
C LEU A 337 14.86 -5.18 -9.99
N GLY A 338 14.86 -6.36 -9.35
CA GLY A 338 13.75 -7.30 -9.46
C GLY A 338 13.17 -7.71 -8.10
N LEU A 339 11.97 -8.30 -8.10
CA LEU A 339 11.40 -8.98 -6.94
C LEU A 339 11.94 -10.40 -6.93
N SER A 340 13.13 -10.60 -6.32
CA SER A 340 13.86 -11.87 -6.39
C SER A 340 13.58 -12.74 -5.16
N ILE A 341 13.10 -13.96 -5.39
CA ILE A 341 12.95 -14.99 -4.35
C ILE A 341 14.29 -15.32 -3.71
N ASP A 342 15.37 -15.34 -4.50
CA ASP A 342 16.71 -15.62 -3.99
C ASP A 342 17.17 -14.54 -2.99
N ALA A 343 16.86 -13.26 -3.27
CA ALA A 343 17.17 -12.16 -2.36
C ALA A 343 16.30 -12.21 -1.09
N GLU A 344 15.01 -12.54 -1.21
CA GLU A 344 14.14 -12.79 -0.06
C GLU A 344 14.67 -13.92 0.81
N ALA A 345 15.01 -15.05 0.20
CA ALA A 345 15.58 -16.21 0.87
C ALA A 345 16.84 -15.86 1.66
N ALA A 346 17.77 -15.12 1.04
CA ALA A 346 18.99 -14.67 1.68
C ALA A 346 18.70 -13.73 2.88
N GLN A 347 17.73 -12.84 2.75
CA GLN A 347 17.34 -11.92 3.82
C GLN A 347 16.66 -12.66 4.98
N ILE A 348 15.73 -13.59 4.72
CA ILE A 348 15.10 -14.42 5.77
C ILE A 348 16.16 -15.23 6.49
N ALA A 349 17.06 -15.90 5.76
CA ALA A 349 18.14 -16.68 6.32
C ALA A 349 19.08 -15.82 7.20
N LYS A 350 19.37 -14.59 6.77
CA LYS A 350 20.17 -13.66 7.58
C LYS A 350 19.45 -13.26 8.87
N ILE A 351 18.18 -12.85 8.79
CA ILE A 351 17.38 -12.44 9.95
C ILE A 351 17.30 -13.58 10.97
N ALA A 352 17.03 -14.80 10.51
CA ALA A 352 16.94 -15.95 11.40
C ALA A 352 18.27 -16.24 12.11
N ARG A 353 19.40 -16.16 11.41
CA ARG A 353 20.73 -16.31 12.04
C ARG A 353 21.06 -15.18 13.01
N ASP A 354 20.72 -13.95 12.69
CA ASP A 354 20.92 -12.80 13.58
C ASP A 354 20.10 -12.95 14.87
N LEU A 355 18.98 -13.70 14.82
CA LEU A 355 18.19 -14.13 15.98
C LEU A 355 18.77 -15.36 16.71
N GLY A 356 19.90 -15.90 16.27
CA GLY A 356 20.61 -17.03 16.90
C GLY A 356 20.17 -18.42 16.45
N MET A 357 19.31 -18.53 15.43
CA MET A 357 18.83 -19.82 14.91
C MET A 357 19.92 -20.51 14.06
N GLN A 358 20.11 -21.81 14.26
CA GLN A 358 21.14 -22.61 13.58
C GLN A 358 20.53 -23.77 12.77
N THR A 359 19.36 -24.25 13.17
CA THR A 359 18.69 -25.37 12.54
C THR A 359 17.30 -24.99 12.01
N VAL A 360 16.93 -25.54 10.86
CA VAL A 360 15.63 -25.29 10.22
C VAL A 360 14.95 -26.57 9.76
N ALA A 361 13.63 -26.66 9.98
CA ALA A 361 12.75 -27.58 9.28
C ALA A 361 12.02 -26.81 8.17
N ILE A 362 12.11 -27.26 6.91
CA ILE A 362 11.43 -26.62 5.78
C ILE A 362 10.17 -27.41 5.45
N VAL A 363 9.05 -26.71 5.41
CA VAL A 363 7.76 -27.24 4.96
C VAL A 363 7.40 -26.58 3.63
N THR A 364 7.10 -27.37 2.63
CA THR A 364 6.97 -26.89 1.24
C THR A 364 5.87 -27.61 0.48
N GLY A 365 5.23 -26.91 -0.46
CA GLY A 365 4.43 -27.52 -1.53
C GLY A 365 5.32 -28.17 -2.60
N LYS A 366 4.67 -28.77 -3.61
CA LYS A 366 5.35 -29.36 -4.78
C LYS A 366 5.22 -28.54 -6.07
N ASN A 367 4.56 -27.37 -6.00
CA ASN A 367 4.48 -26.48 -7.15
C ASN A 367 5.85 -25.83 -7.47
N PRO A 368 6.09 -25.36 -8.70
CA PRO A 368 7.40 -24.80 -9.10
C PRO A 368 7.88 -23.64 -8.23
N LEU A 369 6.97 -22.79 -7.76
CA LEU A 369 7.29 -21.65 -6.90
C LEU A 369 7.81 -22.12 -5.54
N SER A 370 7.11 -23.05 -4.88
CA SER A 370 7.49 -23.62 -3.57
C SER A 370 8.82 -24.37 -3.65
N VAL A 371 9.07 -25.07 -4.75
CA VAL A 371 10.36 -25.74 -5.02
C VAL A 371 11.48 -24.71 -5.17
N HIS A 372 11.26 -23.62 -5.90
CA HIS A 372 12.26 -22.54 -6.03
C HIS A 372 12.54 -21.88 -4.68
N MET A 373 11.51 -21.53 -3.92
CA MET A 373 11.66 -20.95 -2.56
C MET A 373 12.48 -21.86 -1.65
N THR A 374 12.18 -23.16 -1.67
CA THR A 374 12.90 -24.17 -0.87
C THR A 374 14.37 -24.22 -1.24
N LYS A 375 14.67 -24.27 -2.53
CA LYS A 375 16.05 -24.30 -3.03
C LYS A 375 16.80 -23.01 -2.68
N ALA A 376 16.21 -21.86 -2.97
CA ALA A 376 16.84 -20.56 -2.72
C ALA A 376 17.15 -20.33 -1.24
N PHE A 377 16.20 -20.68 -0.35
CA PHE A 377 16.44 -20.58 1.07
C PHE A 377 17.48 -21.62 1.56
N GLY A 378 17.38 -22.86 1.10
CA GLY A 378 18.33 -23.91 1.45
C GLY A 378 19.76 -23.51 1.11
N ASP A 379 19.99 -23.01 -0.09
CA ASP A 379 21.29 -22.52 -0.54
C ASP A 379 21.80 -21.36 0.35
N ALA A 380 20.95 -20.36 0.61
CA ALA A 380 21.29 -19.22 1.44
C ALA A 380 21.55 -19.60 2.91
N TRP A 381 20.76 -20.55 3.44
CA TRP A 381 20.89 -21.04 4.81
C TRP A 381 22.19 -21.80 5.02
N ILE A 382 22.49 -22.78 4.14
CA ILE A 382 23.71 -23.61 4.21
C ILE A 382 24.95 -22.74 4.00
N ASN A 383 24.95 -21.85 3.01
CA ASN A 383 26.07 -20.94 2.74
C ASN A 383 26.34 -20.00 3.93
N GLY A 384 25.32 -19.70 4.71
CA GLY A 384 25.45 -18.94 5.95
C GLY A 384 25.84 -19.76 7.19
N GLY A 385 26.09 -21.07 7.06
CA GLY A 385 26.49 -21.95 8.14
C GLY A 385 25.34 -22.60 8.90
N GLY A 386 24.08 -22.45 8.46
CA GLY A 386 22.94 -23.12 9.06
C GLY A 386 22.77 -24.57 8.61
N GLN A 387 21.98 -25.35 9.33
CA GLN A 387 21.71 -26.75 9.05
C GLN A 387 20.21 -26.96 8.74
N ILE A 388 19.91 -27.70 7.69
CA ILE A 388 18.55 -28.17 7.38
C ILE A 388 18.40 -29.56 7.99
N ILE A 389 17.56 -29.67 9.04
CA ILE A 389 17.35 -30.94 9.71
C ILE A 389 16.21 -31.75 9.12
N ALA A 390 15.27 -31.09 8.43
CA ALA A 390 14.18 -31.73 7.73
C ALA A 390 13.70 -30.89 6.58
N GLN A 391 13.27 -31.57 5.50
CA GLN A 391 12.51 -30.97 4.41
C GLN A 391 11.28 -31.85 4.16
N ILE A 392 10.09 -31.29 4.43
CA ILE A 392 8.83 -32.01 4.38
C ILE A 392 8.01 -31.42 3.24
N SER A 393 7.81 -32.22 2.20
CA SER A 393 7.00 -31.80 1.03
C SER A 393 5.58 -32.32 1.17
N VAL A 394 4.61 -31.42 0.95
CA VAL A 394 3.18 -31.71 1.05
C VAL A 394 2.51 -31.53 -0.31
N ASP A 395 1.62 -32.43 -0.63
CA ASP A 395 0.75 -32.38 -1.82
C ASP A 395 -0.69 -32.77 -1.45
N GLU A 396 -1.55 -32.78 -2.45
CA GLU A 396 -2.97 -33.15 -2.30
C GLU A 396 -3.21 -34.61 -1.82
N ASN A 397 -2.20 -35.48 -1.94
CA ASN A 397 -2.24 -36.89 -1.52
C ASN A 397 -1.60 -37.10 -0.14
N THR A 398 -0.99 -36.09 0.45
CA THR A 398 -0.33 -36.21 1.74
C THR A 398 -1.38 -36.29 2.85
N ALA A 399 -1.37 -37.39 3.61
CA ALA A 399 -2.25 -37.50 4.76
C ALA A 399 -1.81 -36.53 5.87
N LEU A 400 -2.73 -35.70 6.37
CA LEU A 400 -2.45 -34.70 7.41
C LEU A 400 -1.87 -35.29 8.69
N ALA A 401 -2.26 -36.54 9.04
CA ALA A 401 -1.73 -37.26 10.19
C ALA A 401 -0.25 -37.58 10.02
N ASP A 402 0.16 -38.03 8.81
CA ASP A 402 1.55 -38.34 8.48
C ASP A 402 2.39 -37.06 8.44
N PHE A 403 1.85 -35.98 7.88
CA PHE A 403 2.50 -34.66 7.89
C PHE A 403 2.77 -34.20 9.34
N LYS A 404 1.75 -34.23 10.19
CA LYS A 404 1.87 -33.85 11.60
C LYS A 404 2.90 -34.71 12.33
N ALA A 405 2.91 -36.01 12.09
CA ALA A 405 3.90 -36.93 12.69
C ALA A 405 5.33 -36.60 12.25
N GLN A 406 5.54 -36.31 10.95
CA GLN A 406 6.85 -35.91 10.42
C GLN A 406 7.34 -34.62 11.03
N VAL A 407 6.49 -33.58 11.12
CA VAL A 407 6.84 -32.29 11.71
C VAL A 407 7.15 -32.43 13.19
N SER A 408 6.29 -33.17 13.96
CA SER A 408 6.47 -33.34 15.40
C SER A 408 7.70 -34.15 15.77
N ALA A 409 8.26 -34.91 14.84
CA ALA A 409 9.51 -35.68 15.05
C ALA A 409 10.77 -34.80 14.96
N GLN A 410 10.62 -33.53 14.53
CA GLN A 410 11.76 -32.64 14.31
C GLN A 410 11.89 -31.61 15.44
N THR A 411 13.13 -31.37 15.85
CA THR A 411 13.49 -30.34 16.84
C THR A 411 14.39 -29.32 16.16
N ALA A 412 13.78 -28.33 15.50
CA ALA A 412 14.49 -27.24 14.84
C ALA A 412 14.36 -25.95 15.65
N ASP A 413 15.31 -25.03 15.50
CA ASP A 413 15.22 -23.69 16.07
C ASP A 413 14.14 -22.86 15.38
N MET A 414 13.84 -23.18 14.12
CA MET A 414 12.78 -22.53 13.34
C MET A 414 12.14 -23.46 12.32
N THR A 415 10.95 -23.09 11.90
CA THR A 415 10.29 -23.67 10.71
C THR A 415 10.20 -22.61 9.60
N LEU A 416 10.51 -23.01 8.37
CA LEU A 416 10.23 -22.21 7.17
C LEU A 416 9.03 -22.80 6.44
N ILE A 417 8.05 -21.97 6.09
CA ILE A 417 6.98 -22.32 5.14
C ILE A 417 7.38 -21.75 3.78
N ALA A 418 7.74 -22.64 2.85
CA ALA A 418 8.02 -22.28 1.47
C ALA A 418 6.78 -22.56 0.60
N GLY A 419 5.90 -21.55 0.50
CA GLY A 419 4.62 -21.65 -0.19
C GLY A 419 3.89 -20.31 -0.28
N ASN A 420 2.69 -20.36 -0.85
CA ASN A 420 1.79 -19.21 -0.94
C ASN A 420 0.88 -19.08 0.30
N ALA A 421 0.00 -18.06 0.32
CA ALA A 421 -0.90 -17.81 1.44
C ALA A 421 -1.86 -18.98 1.73
N GLU A 422 -2.40 -19.64 0.70
CA GLU A 422 -3.30 -20.78 0.85
C GLU A 422 -2.58 -21.97 1.50
N GLU A 423 -1.41 -22.31 0.97
CA GLU A 423 -0.56 -23.38 1.51
C GLU A 423 -0.15 -23.08 2.96
N ALA A 424 0.28 -21.85 3.24
CA ALA A 424 0.70 -21.46 4.58
C ALA A 424 -0.44 -21.56 5.60
N ARG A 425 -1.63 -21.07 5.26
CA ARG A 425 -2.84 -21.17 6.09
C ARG A 425 -3.25 -22.62 6.35
N ALA A 426 -3.12 -23.49 5.34
CA ALA A 426 -3.43 -24.90 5.47
C ALA A 426 -2.43 -25.67 6.35
N LEU A 427 -1.15 -25.33 6.31
CA LEU A 427 -0.07 -26.06 6.97
C LEU A 427 0.21 -25.57 8.40
N ARG A 428 0.12 -24.26 8.64
CA ARG A 428 0.48 -23.64 9.94
C ARG A 428 -0.21 -24.26 11.16
N PRO A 429 -1.52 -24.65 11.12
CA PRO A 429 -2.19 -25.26 12.28
C PRO A 429 -1.59 -26.59 12.76
N TYR A 430 -0.79 -27.23 11.92
CA TYR A 430 -0.14 -28.52 12.24
C TYR A 430 1.31 -28.35 12.72
N LEU A 431 1.84 -27.13 12.67
CA LEU A 431 3.18 -26.80 13.14
C LEU A 431 3.15 -26.44 14.62
N ASP A 432 4.26 -26.71 15.32
CA ASP A 432 4.40 -26.28 16.70
C ASP A 432 4.36 -24.75 16.80
N THR A 433 3.50 -24.23 17.68
CA THR A 433 3.34 -22.79 17.89
C THR A 433 4.49 -22.18 18.70
N ALA A 434 5.24 -23.00 19.45
CA ALA A 434 6.41 -22.54 20.21
C ALA A 434 7.63 -22.35 19.32
N THR A 435 7.71 -23.06 18.19
CA THR A 435 8.82 -22.94 17.24
C THR A 435 8.60 -21.72 16.34
N PRO A 436 9.53 -20.74 16.31
CA PRO A 436 9.48 -19.60 15.42
C PRO A 436 9.27 -20.02 13.96
N THR A 437 8.26 -19.47 13.31
CA THR A 437 7.94 -19.81 11.93
C THR A 437 8.13 -18.61 11.04
N PHE A 438 8.77 -18.82 9.88
CA PHE A 438 9.01 -17.81 8.86
C PHE A 438 8.39 -18.24 7.52
N GLY A 439 8.09 -17.26 6.68
CA GLY A 439 7.65 -17.45 5.30
C GLY A 439 8.14 -16.35 4.39
N PHE A 440 7.93 -16.53 3.11
CA PHE A 440 8.20 -15.54 2.06
C PHE A 440 7.08 -14.50 1.97
N SER A 441 7.29 -13.43 1.21
CA SER A 441 6.27 -12.41 0.94
C SER A 441 4.95 -12.98 0.42
N HIS A 442 5.01 -14.09 -0.31
CA HIS A 442 3.86 -14.77 -0.93
C HIS A 442 2.85 -15.37 0.07
N ILE A 443 3.20 -15.49 1.37
CA ILE A 443 2.22 -15.92 2.38
C ILE A 443 1.24 -14.79 2.77
N TYR A 444 1.52 -13.54 2.38
CA TYR A 444 0.68 -12.40 2.65
C TYR A 444 -0.05 -11.92 1.40
N THR A 445 -1.36 -11.80 1.48
CA THR A 445 -2.22 -11.39 0.35
C THR A 445 -2.26 -9.88 0.13
N GLY A 446 -1.64 -9.09 1.01
CA GLY A 446 -1.72 -7.63 0.98
C GLY A 446 -3.01 -7.07 1.60
N ILE A 447 -3.90 -7.94 2.10
CA ILE A 447 -5.14 -7.53 2.78
C ILE A 447 -4.89 -7.61 4.28
N ASN A 448 -4.88 -6.47 4.95
CA ASN A 448 -4.80 -6.44 6.39
C ASN A 448 -6.15 -6.88 7.00
N HIS A 449 -6.11 -7.56 8.14
CA HIS A 449 -7.30 -8.15 8.81
C HIS A 449 -8.03 -9.22 7.98
N GLU A 450 -7.34 -9.94 7.09
CA GLU A 450 -7.91 -11.09 6.42
C GLU A 450 -8.27 -12.19 7.46
N PRO A 451 -9.54 -12.59 7.60
CA PRO A 451 -9.96 -13.53 8.65
C PRO A 451 -9.24 -14.88 8.61
N LEU A 452 -8.84 -15.32 7.41
CA LEU A 452 -8.10 -16.57 7.24
C LEU A 452 -6.66 -16.49 7.76
N ASP A 453 -6.11 -15.30 7.95
CA ASP A 453 -4.77 -15.10 8.48
C ASP A 453 -4.65 -15.36 9.98
N ALA A 454 -5.78 -15.56 10.70
CA ALA A 454 -5.77 -16.03 12.07
C ALA A 454 -4.99 -17.35 12.22
N ALA A 455 -4.98 -18.20 11.20
CA ALA A 455 -4.18 -19.42 11.15
C ALA A 455 -2.67 -19.14 11.17
N LEU A 456 -2.24 -17.99 10.68
CA LEU A 456 -0.83 -17.58 10.56
C LEU A 456 -0.30 -16.81 11.78
N LEU A 457 -1.06 -16.72 12.86
CA LEU A 457 -0.67 -15.97 14.05
C LEU A 457 0.78 -16.28 14.46
N ALA A 458 1.56 -15.22 14.73
CA ALA A 458 2.97 -15.21 15.08
C ALA A 458 3.94 -15.66 13.96
N VAL A 459 3.49 -16.00 12.78
CA VAL A 459 4.38 -16.26 11.63
C VAL A 459 5.03 -14.95 11.19
N ARG A 460 6.35 -14.97 11.01
CA ARG A 460 7.14 -13.84 10.47
C ARG A 460 7.33 -14.01 8.97
N PHE A 461 7.40 -12.91 8.28
CA PHE A 461 7.69 -12.88 6.84
C PHE A 461 8.29 -11.53 6.46
N ILE A 462 8.89 -11.45 5.30
CA ILE A 462 9.38 -10.18 4.76
C ILE A 462 8.52 -9.78 3.57
N ASP A 463 8.23 -8.48 3.46
CA ASP A 463 7.51 -7.93 2.32
C ASP A 463 7.85 -6.45 2.12
N LEU A 464 7.28 -5.85 1.10
CA LEU A 464 7.47 -4.46 0.75
C LEU A 464 6.86 -3.54 1.84
N PRO A 465 7.54 -2.47 2.24
CA PRO A 465 6.94 -1.46 3.13
C PRO A 465 5.62 -0.91 2.60
N TRP A 466 5.44 -0.82 1.28
CA TRP A 466 4.20 -0.43 0.61
C TRP A 466 2.98 -1.22 1.07
N LEU A 467 3.15 -2.53 1.32
CA LEU A 467 2.06 -3.40 1.79
C LEU A 467 1.97 -3.48 3.32
N LEU A 468 3.11 -3.40 4.02
CA LEU A 468 3.17 -3.58 5.46
C LEU A 468 2.92 -2.30 6.26
N ASN A 469 3.12 -1.12 5.65
CA ASN A 469 2.97 0.20 6.25
C ASN A 469 2.29 1.17 5.27
N SER A 470 1.12 0.79 4.77
CA SER A 470 0.38 1.54 3.75
C SER A 470 0.07 2.99 4.14
N ASP A 471 0.02 3.27 5.45
CA ASP A 471 -0.29 4.59 6.00
C ASP A 471 0.93 5.51 6.09
N ASP A 472 2.11 5.08 5.64
CA ASP A 472 3.30 5.93 5.60
C ASP A 472 3.04 7.17 4.74
N ALA A 473 3.24 8.35 5.32
CA ALA A 473 3.04 9.62 4.63
C ALA A 473 3.87 9.75 3.34
N ALA A 474 5.03 9.08 3.26
CA ALA A 474 5.86 9.05 2.06
C ALA A 474 5.19 8.33 0.88
N PHE A 475 4.22 7.45 1.15
CA PHE A 475 3.52 6.66 0.15
C PHE A 475 2.25 7.33 -0.38
N SER A 476 1.70 8.30 0.37
CA SER A 476 0.45 8.98 0.01
C SER A 476 0.40 9.52 -1.44
N PRO A 477 1.50 10.03 -2.04
CA PRO A 477 1.47 10.51 -3.43
C PRO A 477 1.18 9.44 -4.47
N TYR A 478 1.30 8.16 -4.12
CA TYR A 478 1.14 7.02 -5.03
C TYR A 478 -0.17 6.27 -4.86
N GLN A 479 -0.88 6.47 -3.72
CA GLN A 479 -2.07 5.71 -3.36
C GLN A 479 -3.19 5.81 -4.41
N ALA A 480 -3.42 7.02 -4.95
CA ALA A 480 -4.46 7.22 -5.97
C ALA A 480 -4.17 6.45 -7.27
N ALA A 481 -2.90 6.35 -7.68
CA ALA A 481 -2.52 5.64 -8.89
C ALA A 481 -2.56 4.10 -8.75
N ALA A 482 -2.55 3.60 -7.52
CA ALA A 482 -2.60 2.17 -7.19
C ALA A 482 -3.99 1.69 -6.74
N ALA A 483 -4.96 2.60 -6.55
CA ALA A 483 -6.19 2.34 -5.82
C ALA A 483 -7.09 1.25 -6.45
N ASP A 484 -7.07 1.12 -7.77
CA ASP A 484 -7.84 0.14 -8.53
C ASP A 484 -7.07 -1.16 -8.85
N LEU A 485 -5.80 -1.24 -8.44
CA LEU A 485 -5.02 -2.45 -8.62
C LEU A 485 -5.39 -3.50 -7.55
N PRO A 486 -5.48 -4.78 -7.94
CA PRO A 486 -5.68 -5.86 -6.98
C PRO A 486 -4.64 -5.85 -5.86
N GLN A 487 -5.06 -6.17 -4.65
CA GLN A 487 -4.17 -6.28 -3.51
C GLN A 487 -3.11 -7.39 -3.69
N GLY A 488 -2.02 -7.30 -2.97
CA GLY A 488 -0.93 -8.28 -3.00
C GLY A 488 -0.02 -8.11 -4.21
N GLU A 489 -0.06 -9.04 -5.15
CA GLU A 489 0.94 -9.14 -6.22
C GLU A 489 0.98 -7.89 -7.11
N MET A 490 -0.17 -7.38 -7.55
CA MET A 490 -0.21 -6.21 -8.44
C MET A 490 0.29 -4.94 -7.72
N GLN A 491 0.03 -4.82 -6.44
CA GLN A 491 0.58 -3.75 -5.61
C GLN A 491 2.12 -3.83 -5.48
N ARG A 492 2.68 -5.05 -5.44
CA ARG A 492 4.14 -5.25 -5.43
C ARG A 492 4.76 -4.80 -6.75
N TRP A 493 4.14 -5.14 -7.88
CA TRP A 493 4.61 -4.72 -9.20
C TRP A 493 4.49 -3.21 -9.43
N PHE A 494 3.43 -2.58 -8.92
CA PHE A 494 3.29 -1.13 -8.91
C PHE A 494 4.43 -0.47 -8.14
N ALA A 495 4.70 -0.95 -6.92
CA ALA A 495 5.79 -0.45 -6.09
C ALA A 495 7.17 -0.58 -6.78
N LEU A 496 7.40 -1.70 -7.49
CA LEU A 496 8.60 -1.88 -8.30
C LEU A 496 8.71 -0.83 -9.40
N GLY A 497 7.62 -0.50 -10.06
CA GLY A 497 7.57 0.55 -11.09
C GLY A 497 7.95 1.92 -10.53
N VAL A 498 7.43 2.28 -9.35
CA VAL A 498 7.79 3.53 -8.65
C VAL A 498 9.29 3.58 -8.37
N ASP A 499 9.82 2.51 -7.79
CA ASP A 499 11.23 2.47 -7.40
C ASP A 499 12.16 2.36 -8.60
N ALA A 500 11.73 1.75 -9.72
CA ALA A 500 12.50 1.71 -10.96
C ALA A 500 12.79 3.11 -11.50
N TYR A 501 11.80 4.02 -11.44
CA TYR A 501 12.03 5.42 -11.81
C TYR A 501 13.04 6.09 -10.87
N GLN A 502 12.90 5.91 -9.55
CA GLN A 502 13.78 6.53 -8.56
C GLN A 502 15.23 6.01 -8.69
N VAL A 503 15.39 4.71 -8.93
CA VAL A 503 16.70 4.09 -9.14
C VAL A 503 17.33 4.58 -10.43
N LEU A 504 16.56 4.64 -11.54
CA LEU A 504 17.08 5.19 -12.80
C LEU A 504 17.57 6.62 -12.62
N LEU A 505 16.79 7.44 -11.92
CA LEU A 505 17.16 8.83 -11.63
C LEU A 505 18.47 8.91 -10.84
N ALA A 506 18.63 8.07 -9.81
CA ALA A 506 19.86 8.03 -9.00
C ALA A 506 21.08 7.59 -9.79
N LEU A 507 20.94 6.55 -10.62
CA LEU A 507 22.02 6.03 -11.46
C LEU A 507 22.50 7.05 -12.51
N THR A 508 21.58 7.86 -13.02
CA THR A 508 21.88 8.81 -14.11
C THR A 508 22.34 10.18 -13.62
N GLN A 509 21.83 10.65 -12.47
CA GLN A 509 22.19 11.96 -11.92
C GLN A 509 23.50 11.96 -11.13
N GLN A 510 23.83 10.85 -10.52
CA GLN A 510 25.03 10.68 -9.72
C GLN A 510 25.78 9.40 -10.11
N PRO A 511 26.25 9.27 -11.34
CA PRO A 511 26.97 8.08 -11.78
C PRO A 511 28.21 7.86 -10.91
N HIS A 512 28.46 6.60 -10.58
CA HIS A 512 29.61 6.16 -9.75
C HIS A 512 29.61 6.69 -8.31
N LYS A 513 28.44 7.09 -7.76
CA LYS A 513 28.28 7.40 -6.35
C LYS A 513 27.33 6.41 -5.71
N SER A 514 27.65 6.05 -4.47
CA SER A 514 26.70 5.27 -3.66
C SER A 514 25.45 6.10 -3.33
N ALA A 515 24.29 5.47 -3.39
CA ALA A 515 23.01 6.08 -3.04
C ALA A 515 22.17 5.14 -2.18
N THR A 516 21.34 5.72 -1.33
CA THR A 516 20.32 4.99 -0.58
C THR A 516 18.96 5.62 -0.86
N ILE A 517 17.99 4.79 -1.27
CA ILE A 517 16.62 5.18 -1.55
C ILE A 517 15.73 4.46 -0.55
N HIS A 518 14.85 5.19 0.13
CA HIS A 518 13.76 4.62 0.90
C HIS A 518 12.54 4.49 -0.02
N GLY A 519 12.50 3.38 -0.74
CA GLY A 519 11.51 3.11 -1.77
C GLY A 519 10.27 2.42 -1.22
N LEU A 520 9.29 2.24 -2.11
CA LEU A 520 8.08 1.48 -1.81
C LEU A 520 8.38 -0.01 -1.64
N THR A 521 9.41 -0.51 -2.37
CA THR A 521 9.81 -1.93 -2.29
C THR A 521 10.79 -2.21 -1.14
N GLY A 522 11.27 -1.19 -0.43
CA GLY A 522 12.21 -1.35 0.66
C GLY A 522 13.34 -0.33 0.66
N LYS A 523 14.36 -0.59 1.47
CA LYS A 523 15.58 0.21 1.48
C LYS A 523 16.51 -0.26 0.38
N ILE A 524 16.64 0.53 -0.68
CA ILE A 524 17.46 0.23 -1.85
C ILE A 524 18.80 0.93 -1.69
N ARG A 525 19.89 0.16 -1.80
CA ARG A 525 21.25 0.67 -1.80
C ARG A 525 21.87 0.45 -3.16
N ILE A 526 22.44 1.51 -3.72
CA ILE A 526 23.18 1.48 -4.98
C ILE A 526 24.65 1.68 -4.62
N SER A 527 25.51 0.74 -5.02
CA SER A 527 26.97 0.88 -4.82
C SER A 527 27.59 1.82 -5.87
N GLU A 528 28.83 2.27 -5.65
CA GLU A 528 29.60 3.05 -6.64
C GLU A 528 29.79 2.29 -7.97
N LYS A 529 29.69 0.98 -7.95
CA LYS A 529 29.74 0.13 -9.16
C LYS A 529 28.39 -0.05 -9.83
N GLY A 530 27.31 0.52 -9.24
CA GLY A 530 25.95 0.36 -9.73
C GLY A 530 25.26 -0.95 -9.31
N GLU A 531 25.85 -1.71 -8.38
CA GLU A 531 25.19 -2.88 -7.81
C GLU A 531 24.01 -2.42 -6.94
N ILE A 532 22.85 -3.03 -7.15
CA ILE A 532 21.62 -2.69 -6.45
C ILE A 532 21.28 -3.79 -5.45
N ALA A 533 21.20 -3.44 -4.18
CA ALA A 533 20.74 -4.31 -3.11
C ALA A 533 19.48 -3.71 -2.47
N ARG A 534 18.50 -4.56 -2.18
CA ARG A 534 17.24 -4.15 -1.54
C ARG A 534 17.04 -4.92 -0.24
N GLU A 535 16.55 -4.21 0.78
CA GLU A 535 16.19 -4.75 2.08
C GLU A 535 14.68 -4.53 2.29
N LEU A 536 13.94 -5.63 2.39
CA LEU A 536 12.51 -5.66 2.64
C LEU A 536 12.21 -5.40 4.13
N ALA A 537 10.98 -5.04 4.44
CA ALA A 537 10.51 -4.90 5.80
C ALA A 537 10.13 -6.27 6.40
N LEU A 538 10.36 -6.44 7.71
CA LEU A 538 9.94 -7.63 8.45
C LEU A 538 8.53 -7.42 9.00
N GLY A 539 7.62 -8.31 8.66
CA GLY A 539 6.26 -8.36 9.17
C GLY A 539 6.02 -9.59 10.02
N ARG A 540 5.02 -9.51 10.89
CA ARG A 540 4.52 -10.64 11.67
C ARG A 540 2.99 -10.60 11.71
N PHE A 541 2.35 -11.73 11.50
CA PHE A 541 0.91 -11.86 11.69
C PHE A 541 0.57 -11.73 13.18
N GLY A 542 -0.22 -10.72 13.52
CA GLY A 542 -0.74 -10.43 14.85
C GLY A 542 -2.22 -10.78 14.96
N ALA A 543 -2.80 -10.61 16.15
CA ALA A 543 -4.22 -10.84 16.39
C ALA A 543 -5.11 -9.82 15.64
N ASP A 544 -4.62 -8.59 15.49
CA ASP A 544 -5.34 -7.47 14.87
C ASP A 544 -4.73 -7.10 13.51
N GLY A 545 -4.22 -8.08 12.76
CA GLY A 545 -3.58 -7.88 11.47
C GLY A 545 -2.06 -7.96 11.51
N VAL A 546 -1.41 -7.58 10.41
CA VAL A 546 0.05 -7.64 10.27
C VAL A 546 0.71 -6.48 11.01
N VAL A 547 1.77 -6.78 11.74
CA VAL A 547 2.57 -5.83 12.53
C VAL A 547 3.98 -5.78 11.97
N LEU A 548 4.50 -4.57 11.77
CA LEU A 548 5.91 -4.37 11.44
C LEU A 548 6.79 -4.72 12.63
N GLU A 549 7.82 -5.52 12.40
CA GLU A 549 8.88 -5.79 13.35
C GLU A 549 10.19 -5.11 12.92
N LYS A 550 10.96 -4.66 13.89
CA LYS A 550 12.31 -4.19 13.61
C LYS A 550 13.21 -5.41 13.37
N ALA A 551 13.86 -5.46 12.22
CA ALA A 551 14.88 -6.48 11.98
C ALA A 551 16.01 -6.35 13.01
N PRO A 552 16.60 -7.48 13.47
CA PRO A 552 17.66 -7.50 14.47
C PRO A 552 18.94 -6.79 14.05
#